data_bdeaffb4a9761ad15889e1f037a133c4
#
_entry.id   bdeaffb4a9761ad15889e1f037a133c4
#
_cell.length_a   1.000
_cell.length_b   1.000
_cell.length_c   1.000
_cell.angle_alpha   90.00
_cell.angle_beta   90.00
_cell.angle_gamma   90.00
#
_symmetry.space_group_name_H-M   'P 1'
#
loop_
_entity.id
_entity.type
_entity.pdbx_description
1 polymer ?
#
loop_
_entity_poly.entity_id
_entity_poly.type
_entity_poly.pdbx_seq_one_letter_code
_entity_poly.pdbx_strand_id
1 'polypeptide(L)'
;MDAQLTLVIARLKGQGNAAFIVEGTPQGMIRTEESNMGLRTLQLATIEFTNVRLPLEARLGHDEFDLQRFIDLSRLGIGALAVGTCQAVLDYVKDYVNERVAFGEPISNRQSVAFMVADMATELEAMRLMVWRAASLAEQGLEFHRPTYLAHVACGEHAMKIGTDGVQLLGGHGFCREHPVEMWYRNLRAIAILDGVA
;
A
#
# COMPACT_ATOMS: atom_id res chain seq x y z
N MET A 1 12.92 0.26 -17.77
CA MET A 1 11.62 -0.32 -17.35
C MET A 1 11.41 -1.63 -18.09
N ASP A 2 11.73 -2.76 -17.42
CA ASP A 2 11.99 -4.04 -18.09
C ASP A 2 10.96 -5.12 -17.74
N ALA A 3 9.70 -4.73 -17.46
CA ALA A 3 8.65 -5.70 -17.24
C ALA A 3 8.46 -6.55 -18.51
N GLN A 4 8.76 -7.84 -18.41
CA GLN A 4 8.58 -8.79 -19.51
C GLN A 4 7.13 -9.20 -19.69
N LEU A 5 6.35 -9.12 -18.58
CA LEU A 5 4.92 -9.42 -18.56
C LEU A 5 4.16 -8.23 -17.97
N THR A 6 3.06 -7.87 -18.59
CA THR A 6 2.15 -6.83 -18.08
C THR A 6 0.75 -7.41 -18.00
N LEU A 7 0.15 -7.40 -16.79
CA LEU A 7 -1.26 -7.72 -16.63
C LEU A 7 -2.09 -6.46 -16.93
N VAL A 8 -2.98 -6.56 -17.91
CA VAL A 8 -3.85 -5.46 -18.32
C VAL A 8 -5.30 -5.83 -18.04
N ILE A 9 -5.97 -5.02 -17.25
CA ILE A 9 -7.42 -5.12 -17.04
C ILE A 9 -8.08 -4.11 -17.97
N ALA A 10 -8.94 -4.59 -18.86
CA ALA A 10 -9.63 -3.76 -19.83
C ALA A 10 -11.10 -4.11 -19.93
N ARG A 11 -11.91 -3.12 -20.32
CA ARG A 11 -13.33 -3.31 -20.56
C ARG A 11 -13.57 -3.79 -21.99
N LEU A 12 -14.11 -4.99 -22.14
CA LEU A 12 -14.55 -5.51 -23.42
C LEU A 12 -15.93 -4.96 -23.80
N LYS A 13 -16.06 -4.52 -25.04
CA LYS A 13 -17.34 -4.01 -25.56
C LYS A 13 -18.41 -5.10 -25.50
N GLY A 14 -19.44 -4.88 -24.69
CA GLY A 14 -20.57 -5.80 -24.56
C GLY A 14 -20.36 -7.03 -23.66
N GLN A 15 -19.16 -7.22 -23.07
CA GLN A 15 -18.83 -8.41 -22.27
C GLN A 15 -18.36 -8.10 -20.83
N GLY A 16 -18.18 -6.83 -20.46
CA GLY A 16 -17.67 -6.46 -19.14
C GLY A 16 -16.14 -6.36 -19.09
N ASN A 17 -15.56 -6.56 -17.90
CA ASN A 17 -14.12 -6.48 -17.68
C ASN A 17 -13.44 -7.82 -17.98
N ALA A 18 -12.22 -7.76 -18.53
CA ALA A 18 -11.37 -8.92 -18.76
C ALA A 18 -9.91 -8.58 -18.47
N ALA A 19 -9.13 -9.59 -18.14
CA ALA A 19 -7.71 -9.47 -17.91
C ALA A 19 -6.92 -10.10 -19.06
N PHE A 20 -5.79 -9.47 -19.40
CA PHE A 20 -4.91 -9.90 -20.48
C PHE A 20 -3.46 -9.92 -19.99
N ILE A 21 -2.71 -10.91 -20.41
CA ILE A 21 -1.26 -10.95 -20.23
C ILE A 21 -0.62 -10.44 -21.51
N VAL A 22 0.11 -9.34 -21.41
CA VAL A 22 0.86 -8.74 -22.52
C VAL A 22 2.33 -9.06 -22.32
N GLU A 23 2.92 -9.80 -23.27
CA GLU A 23 4.33 -10.13 -23.25
C GLU A 23 5.16 -9.04 -23.92
N GLY A 24 6.27 -8.68 -23.30
CA GLY A 24 7.23 -7.70 -23.81
C GLY A 24 6.63 -6.30 -23.99
N THR A 25 6.95 -5.67 -25.13
CA THR A 25 6.45 -4.35 -25.52
C THR A 25 5.98 -4.43 -26.98
N PRO A 26 4.73 -4.86 -27.22
CA PRO A 26 4.20 -4.97 -28.57
C PRO A 26 4.08 -3.61 -29.24
N GLN A 27 4.02 -3.60 -30.58
CA GLN A 27 3.84 -2.39 -31.36
C GLN A 27 2.54 -1.68 -30.93
N GLY A 28 2.63 -0.38 -30.64
CA GLY A 28 1.51 0.43 -30.15
C GLY A 28 1.41 0.51 -28.63
N MET A 29 2.31 -0.13 -27.88
CA MET A 29 2.44 0.03 -26.43
C MET A 29 3.56 1.04 -26.14
N ILE A 30 3.24 2.11 -25.42
CA ILE A 30 4.19 3.14 -24.99
C ILE A 30 4.18 3.14 -23.45
N ARG A 31 5.36 3.15 -22.84
CA ARG A 31 5.56 3.27 -21.39
C ARG A 31 6.28 4.56 -21.07
N THR A 32 5.67 5.39 -20.23
CA THR A 32 6.27 6.64 -19.74
C THR A 32 6.46 6.53 -18.24
N GLU A 33 7.71 6.66 -17.80
CA GLU A 33 8.06 6.57 -16.37
C GLU A 33 7.44 7.72 -15.58
N GLU A 34 6.95 7.41 -14.38
CA GLU A 34 6.43 8.38 -13.43
C GLU A 34 7.33 8.50 -12.20
N SER A 35 7.73 9.74 -11.88
CA SER A 35 8.52 10.03 -10.68
C SER A 35 7.62 10.21 -9.47
N ASN A 36 7.73 9.31 -8.49
CA ASN A 36 6.89 9.30 -7.29
C ASN A 36 7.67 9.70 -6.03
N MET A 37 6.98 10.29 -5.05
CA MET A 37 7.59 10.66 -3.78
C MET A 37 7.95 9.43 -2.91
N GLY A 38 7.13 8.39 -2.94
CA GLY A 38 7.31 7.12 -2.23
C GLY A 38 7.41 5.95 -3.20
N LEU A 39 7.67 4.75 -2.66
CA LEU A 39 7.80 3.50 -3.43
C LEU A 39 8.80 3.61 -4.60
N ARG A 40 9.89 4.36 -4.42
CA ARG A 40 10.86 4.67 -5.48
C ARG A 40 11.57 3.45 -6.07
N THR A 41 11.51 2.31 -5.40
CA THR A 41 12.01 1.02 -5.91
C THR A 41 11.04 0.35 -6.88
N LEU A 42 9.77 0.76 -6.88
CA LEU A 42 8.79 0.35 -7.88
C LEU A 42 8.88 1.32 -9.07
N GLN A 43 9.12 0.75 -10.24
CA GLN A 43 9.09 1.52 -11.48
C GLN A 43 7.63 1.70 -11.92
N LEU A 44 7.01 2.79 -11.49
CA LEU A 44 5.67 3.14 -11.90
C LEU A 44 5.70 3.87 -13.25
N ALA A 45 4.68 3.63 -14.06
CA ALA A 45 4.58 4.22 -15.39
C ALA A 45 3.14 4.39 -15.84
N THR A 46 2.90 5.39 -16.63
CA THR A 46 1.75 5.45 -17.53
C THR A 46 1.99 4.55 -18.73
N ILE A 47 1.02 3.71 -19.05
CA ILE A 47 1.09 2.81 -20.22
C ILE A 47 -0.05 3.16 -21.18
N GLU A 48 0.32 3.50 -22.41
CA GLU A 48 -0.62 3.77 -23.48
C GLU A 48 -0.67 2.60 -24.46
N PHE A 49 -1.88 2.20 -24.84
CA PHE A 49 -2.11 1.16 -25.83
C PHE A 49 -2.85 1.73 -27.05
N THR A 50 -2.22 1.70 -28.22
CA THR A 50 -2.80 2.17 -29.48
C THR A 50 -2.85 1.04 -30.49
N ASN A 51 -4.04 0.53 -30.77
CA ASN A 51 -4.27 -0.57 -31.72
C ASN A 51 -3.41 -1.82 -31.47
N VAL A 52 -3.06 -2.11 -30.21
CA VAL A 52 -2.32 -3.32 -29.85
C VAL A 52 -3.20 -4.54 -30.09
N ARG A 53 -2.69 -5.51 -30.83
CA ARG A 53 -3.37 -6.77 -31.11
C ARG A 53 -2.77 -7.87 -30.24
N LEU A 54 -3.65 -8.57 -29.51
CA LEU A 54 -3.26 -9.70 -28.65
C LEU A 54 -3.90 -10.97 -29.21
N PRO A 55 -3.22 -12.13 -29.11
CA PRO A 55 -3.83 -13.40 -29.42
C PRO A 55 -4.93 -13.72 -28.39
N LEU A 56 -5.85 -14.61 -28.75
CA LEU A 56 -6.98 -14.94 -27.87
C LEU A 56 -6.51 -15.60 -26.56
N GLU A 57 -5.42 -16.32 -26.63
CA GLU A 57 -4.77 -17.02 -25.50
C GLU A 57 -4.18 -16.06 -24.46
N ALA A 58 -3.96 -14.79 -24.82
CA ALA A 58 -3.53 -13.74 -23.91
C ALA A 58 -4.63 -13.36 -22.88
N ARG A 59 -5.90 -13.75 -23.15
CA ARG A 59 -7.01 -13.49 -22.22
C ARG A 59 -6.96 -14.44 -21.04
N LEU A 60 -6.75 -13.90 -19.84
CA LEU A 60 -6.65 -14.66 -18.61
C LEU A 60 -8.05 -15.12 -18.13
N GLY A 61 -8.17 -16.41 -17.81
CA GLY A 61 -9.38 -16.99 -17.19
C GLY A 61 -10.63 -16.93 -18.05
N HIS A 62 -10.54 -16.43 -19.28
CA HIS A 62 -11.67 -16.27 -20.20
C HIS A 62 -12.90 -15.64 -19.50
N ASP A 63 -14.04 -16.32 -19.49
CA ASP A 63 -15.28 -15.80 -18.88
C ASP A 63 -15.36 -16.09 -17.36
N GLU A 64 -14.40 -16.83 -16.80
CA GLU A 64 -14.33 -17.20 -15.38
C GLU A 64 -13.43 -16.23 -14.56
N PHE A 65 -12.87 -15.21 -15.18
CA PHE A 65 -12.00 -14.26 -14.46
C PHE A 65 -12.81 -13.39 -13.50
N ASP A 66 -12.65 -13.62 -12.21
CA ASP A 66 -13.26 -12.83 -11.15
C ASP A 66 -12.38 -11.61 -10.82
N LEU A 67 -12.67 -10.50 -11.49
CA LEU A 67 -11.99 -9.22 -11.27
C LEU A 67 -12.16 -8.72 -9.82
N GLN A 68 -13.35 -8.90 -9.23
CA GLN A 68 -13.59 -8.40 -7.88
C GLN A 68 -12.71 -9.14 -6.86
N ARG A 69 -12.66 -10.46 -6.96
CA ARG A 69 -11.77 -11.27 -6.12
C ARG A 69 -10.30 -10.90 -6.32
N PHE A 70 -9.88 -10.62 -7.55
CA PHE A 70 -8.51 -10.19 -7.85
C PHE A 70 -8.18 -8.86 -7.14
N ILE A 71 -9.07 -7.85 -7.24
CA ILE A 71 -8.91 -6.57 -6.57
C ILE A 71 -8.87 -6.74 -5.05
N ASP A 72 -9.75 -7.56 -4.50
CA ASP A 72 -9.82 -7.77 -3.05
C ASP A 72 -8.57 -8.45 -2.50
N LEU A 73 -8.00 -9.42 -3.21
CA LEU A 73 -6.73 -10.04 -2.83
C LEU A 73 -5.56 -9.04 -2.93
N SER A 74 -5.54 -8.18 -3.95
CA SER A 74 -4.57 -7.10 -4.07
C SER A 74 -4.64 -6.14 -2.87
N ARG A 75 -5.84 -5.70 -2.52
CA ARG A 75 -6.08 -4.83 -1.35
C ARG A 75 -5.64 -5.45 -0.03
N LEU A 76 -5.85 -6.75 0.14
CA LEU A 76 -5.33 -7.48 1.31
C LEU A 76 -3.80 -7.45 1.35
N GLY A 77 -3.14 -7.67 0.23
CA GLY A 77 -1.68 -7.57 0.11
C GLY A 77 -1.16 -6.18 0.48
N ILE A 78 -1.81 -5.12 -0.05
CA ILE A 78 -1.49 -3.73 0.26
C ILE A 78 -1.73 -3.43 1.76
N GLY A 79 -2.84 -3.91 2.32
CA GLY A 79 -3.14 -3.78 3.75
C GLY A 79 -2.07 -4.45 4.63
N ALA A 80 -1.60 -5.64 4.25
CA ALA A 80 -0.53 -6.32 4.97
C ALA A 80 0.80 -5.55 4.92
N LEU A 81 1.16 -4.97 3.76
CA LEU A 81 2.32 -4.09 3.62
C LEU A 81 2.20 -2.84 4.51
N ALA A 82 1.02 -2.23 4.56
CA ALA A 82 0.76 -1.07 5.41
C ALA A 82 0.96 -1.40 6.89
N VAL A 83 0.36 -2.50 7.37
CA VAL A 83 0.51 -2.98 8.76
C VAL A 83 1.98 -3.25 9.09
N GLY A 84 2.72 -3.95 8.22
CA GLY A 84 4.14 -4.24 8.43
C GLY A 84 5.00 -2.98 8.50
N THR A 85 4.75 -2.00 7.62
CA THR A 85 5.48 -0.72 7.63
C THR A 85 5.14 0.10 8.86
N CYS A 86 3.86 0.19 9.26
CA CYS A 86 3.43 0.88 10.48
C CYS A 86 4.02 0.25 11.73
N GLN A 87 4.17 -1.09 11.77
CA GLN A 87 4.87 -1.78 12.87
C GLN A 87 6.32 -1.32 12.96
N ALA A 88 7.02 -1.25 11.82
CA ALA A 88 8.41 -0.78 11.81
C ALA A 88 8.54 0.68 12.30
N VAL A 89 7.59 1.55 11.92
CA VAL A 89 7.54 2.94 12.43
C VAL A 89 7.36 2.94 13.94
N LEU A 90 6.38 2.19 14.47
CA LEU A 90 6.09 2.15 15.91
C LEU A 90 7.29 1.63 16.72
N ASP A 91 7.90 0.53 16.28
CA ASP A 91 9.04 -0.06 16.99
C ASP A 91 10.22 0.92 17.03
N TYR A 92 10.54 1.54 15.90
CA TYR A 92 11.63 2.52 15.82
C TYR A 92 11.38 3.76 16.69
N VAL A 93 10.18 4.30 16.64
CA VAL A 93 9.78 5.48 17.42
C VAL A 93 9.80 5.19 18.91
N LYS A 94 9.32 4.01 19.33
CA LYS A 94 9.28 3.60 20.72
C LYS A 94 10.67 3.60 21.36
N ASP A 95 11.68 3.09 20.66
CA ASP A 95 13.06 3.10 21.14
C ASP A 95 13.60 4.54 21.15
N TYR A 96 13.41 5.30 20.06
CA TYR A 96 13.87 6.67 19.97
C TYR A 96 13.35 7.59 21.07
N VAL A 97 12.05 7.56 21.40
CA VAL A 97 11.46 8.46 22.40
C VAL A 97 11.92 8.14 23.81
N ASN A 98 12.35 6.91 24.09
CA ASN A 98 12.91 6.49 25.36
C ASN A 98 14.40 6.86 25.51
N GLU A 99 15.14 6.91 24.41
CA GLU A 99 16.57 7.24 24.40
C GLU A 99 16.82 8.74 24.27
N ARG A 100 15.98 9.45 23.52
CA ARG A 100 16.15 10.87 23.23
C ARG A 100 15.88 11.72 24.46
N VAL A 101 16.92 12.36 24.97
CA VAL A 101 16.83 13.34 26.07
C VAL A 101 16.66 14.75 25.51
N ALA A 102 15.64 15.46 25.97
CA ALA A 102 15.43 16.89 25.73
C ALA A 102 14.86 17.54 26.99
N PHE A 103 15.34 18.72 27.31
CA PHE A 103 14.96 19.46 28.54
C PHE A 103 15.23 18.67 29.84
N GLY A 104 16.29 17.86 29.86
CA GLY A 104 16.77 17.15 31.04
C GLY A 104 16.16 15.76 31.30
N GLU A 105 15.26 15.27 30.42
CA GLU A 105 14.62 13.96 30.57
C GLU A 105 14.34 13.30 29.22
N PRO A 106 14.09 11.96 29.19
CA PRO A 106 13.57 11.30 27.99
C PRO A 106 12.28 11.94 27.51
N ILE A 107 12.14 12.10 26.19
CA ILE A 107 10.94 12.76 25.64
C ILE A 107 9.68 11.90 25.85
N SER A 108 9.81 10.59 26.08
CA SER A 108 8.70 9.69 26.44
C SER A 108 8.00 10.09 27.74
N ASN A 109 8.65 10.84 28.64
CA ASN A 109 8.04 11.35 29.89
C ASN A 109 7.00 12.44 29.63
N ARG A 110 6.95 12.99 28.41
CA ARG A 110 5.95 13.98 28.04
C ARG A 110 4.65 13.33 27.65
N GLN A 111 3.58 13.70 28.30
CA GLN A 111 2.26 13.09 28.12
C GLN A 111 1.81 13.10 26.64
N SER A 112 2.06 14.20 25.91
CA SER A 112 1.72 14.29 24.49
C SER A 112 2.46 13.27 23.63
N VAL A 113 3.74 13.00 23.94
CA VAL A 113 4.55 11.97 23.27
C VAL A 113 4.03 10.57 23.60
N ALA A 114 3.80 10.30 24.89
CA ALA A 114 3.29 9.01 25.33
C ALA A 114 1.92 8.67 24.72
N PHE A 115 1.01 9.64 24.65
CA PHE A 115 -0.31 9.45 24.03
C PHE A 115 -0.21 9.23 22.53
N MET A 116 0.64 9.96 21.81
CA MET A 116 0.84 9.76 20.38
C MET A 116 1.33 8.33 20.07
N VAL A 117 2.28 7.81 20.86
CA VAL A 117 2.76 6.43 20.72
C VAL A 117 1.65 5.41 21.04
N ALA A 118 0.83 5.66 22.07
CA ALA A 118 -0.29 4.81 22.41
C ALA A 118 -1.38 4.79 21.33
N ASP A 119 -1.69 5.94 20.74
CA ASP A 119 -2.63 6.05 19.62
C ASP A 119 -2.13 5.29 18.41
N MET A 120 -0.83 5.46 18.04
CA MET A 120 -0.22 4.70 16.95
C MET A 120 -0.34 3.19 17.15
N ALA A 121 -0.08 2.70 18.37
CA ALA A 121 -0.19 1.28 18.71
C ALA A 121 -1.64 0.77 18.59
N THR A 122 -2.60 1.54 19.07
CA THR A 122 -4.02 1.20 19.02
C THR A 122 -4.55 1.13 17.59
N GLU A 123 -4.21 2.12 16.78
CA GLU A 123 -4.60 2.18 15.36
C GLU A 123 -3.95 1.04 14.56
N LEU A 124 -2.69 0.74 14.80
CA LEU A 124 -1.98 -0.37 14.16
C LEU A 124 -2.64 -1.72 14.46
N GLU A 125 -3.00 -1.99 15.73
CA GLU A 125 -3.69 -3.24 16.08
C GLU A 125 -5.08 -3.33 15.45
N ALA A 126 -5.81 -2.22 15.39
CA ALA A 126 -7.09 -2.18 14.69
C ALA A 126 -6.94 -2.53 13.19
N MET A 127 -5.98 -1.92 12.49
CA MET A 127 -5.66 -2.25 11.09
C MET A 127 -5.30 -3.73 10.93
N ARG A 128 -4.43 -4.26 11.79
CA ARG A 128 -3.98 -5.65 11.78
C ARG A 128 -5.14 -6.62 11.88
N LEU A 129 -6.03 -6.41 12.86
CA LEU A 129 -7.19 -7.27 13.07
C LEU A 129 -8.18 -7.21 11.90
N MET A 130 -8.36 -6.04 11.28
CA MET A 130 -9.23 -5.91 10.09
C MET A 130 -8.65 -6.67 8.89
N VAL A 131 -7.34 -6.55 8.63
CA VAL A 131 -6.65 -7.28 7.55
C VAL A 131 -6.70 -8.79 7.81
N TRP A 132 -6.41 -9.25 9.02
CA TRP A 132 -6.47 -10.66 9.38
C TRP A 132 -7.87 -11.25 9.25
N ARG A 133 -8.89 -10.51 9.69
CA ARG A 133 -10.28 -10.94 9.50
C ARG A 133 -10.63 -11.16 8.04
N ALA A 134 -10.30 -10.19 7.18
CA ALA A 134 -10.59 -10.29 5.76
C ALA A 134 -9.79 -11.44 5.10
N ALA A 135 -8.51 -11.61 5.44
CA ALA A 135 -7.68 -12.69 4.95
C ALA A 135 -8.21 -14.08 5.38
N SER A 136 -8.63 -14.21 6.64
CA SER A 136 -9.20 -15.46 7.16
C SER A 136 -10.51 -15.83 6.45
N LEU A 137 -11.36 -14.87 6.14
CA LEU A 137 -12.58 -15.11 5.36
C LEU A 137 -12.24 -15.56 3.93
N ALA A 138 -11.25 -14.91 3.30
CA ALA A 138 -10.79 -15.28 1.97
C ALA A 138 -10.23 -16.72 1.91
N GLU A 139 -9.44 -17.11 2.93
CA GLU A 139 -8.87 -18.45 3.05
C GLU A 139 -9.95 -19.54 3.23
N GLN A 140 -10.99 -19.22 3.98
CA GLN A 140 -12.14 -20.11 4.20
C GLN A 140 -13.10 -20.19 2.99
N GLY A 141 -12.86 -19.41 1.92
CA GLY A 141 -13.76 -19.35 0.78
C GLY A 141 -15.09 -18.64 1.06
N LEU A 142 -15.15 -17.87 2.16
CA LEU A 142 -16.32 -17.08 2.54
C LEU A 142 -16.30 -15.72 1.85
N GLU A 143 -17.44 -15.00 1.91
CA GLU A 143 -17.55 -13.65 1.40
C GLU A 143 -16.63 -12.70 2.19
N PHE A 144 -15.70 -12.02 1.50
CA PHE A 144 -14.67 -11.16 2.11
C PHE A 144 -14.53 -9.77 1.45
N HIS A 145 -15.33 -9.47 0.42
CA HIS A 145 -15.26 -8.18 -0.28
C HIS A 145 -15.41 -6.99 0.66
N ARG A 146 -16.53 -6.95 1.42
CA ARG A 146 -16.78 -5.85 2.35
C ARG A 146 -15.75 -5.74 3.46
N PRO A 147 -15.34 -6.83 4.16
CA PRO A 147 -14.24 -6.78 5.12
C PRO A 147 -12.94 -6.26 4.53
N THR A 148 -12.58 -6.66 3.32
CA THR A 148 -11.38 -6.19 2.62
C THR A 148 -11.44 -4.71 2.29
N TYR A 149 -12.58 -4.25 1.77
CA TYR A 149 -12.77 -2.83 1.47
C TYR A 149 -12.62 -1.95 2.72
N LEU A 150 -13.25 -2.35 3.83
CA LEU A 150 -13.13 -1.63 5.11
C LEU A 150 -11.70 -1.64 5.65
N ALA A 151 -10.99 -2.76 5.55
CA ALA A 151 -9.58 -2.86 5.93
C ALA A 151 -8.70 -1.95 5.06
N HIS A 152 -8.95 -1.91 3.75
CA HIS A 152 -8.21 -1.07 2.82
C HIS A 152 -8.38 0.44 3.13
N VAL A 153 -9.62 0.89 3.36
CA VAL A 153 -9.90 2.29 3.75
C VAL A 153 -9.22 2.63 5.07
N ALA A 154 -9.37 1.80 6.10
CA ALA A 154 -8.75 2.01 7.39
C ALA A 154 -7.20 2.05 7.28
N CYS A 155 -6.60 1.15 6.50
CA CYS A 155 -5.17 1.16 6.25
C CYS A 155 -4.71 2.45 5.53
N GLY A 156 -5.48 2.95 4.56
CA GLY A 156 -5.16 4.21 3.87
C GLY A 156 -5.11 5.43 4.80
N GLU A 157 -6.06 5.52 5.73
CA GLU A 157 -6.17 6.63 6.68
C GLU A 157 -5.14 6.51 7.81
N HIS A 158 -5.14 5.39 8.52
CA HIS A 158 -4.30 5.22 9.72
C HIS A 158 -2.82 5.06 9.39
N ALA A 159 -2.46 4.42 8.27
CA ALA A 159 -1.07 4.30 7.86
C ALA A 159 -0.43 5.68 7.61
N MET A 160 -1.17 6.60 6.97
CA MET A 160 -0.69 7.96 6.74
C MET A 160 -0.52 8.72 8.06
N LYS A 161 -1.46 8.55 9.00
CA LYS A 161 -1.37 9.17 10.34
C LYS A 161 -0.15 8.64 11.10
N ILE A 162 0.04 7.31 11.17
CA ILE A 162 1.19 6.68 11.84
C ILE A 162 2.51 7.14 11.22
N GLY A 163 2.58 7.23 9.88
CA GLY A 163 3.76 7.74 9.19
C GLY A 163 4.07 9.20 9.56
N THR A 164 3.04 10.04 9.65
CA THR A 164 3.15 11.47 10.04
C THR A 164 3.61 11.60 11.49
N ASP A 165 2.99 10.85 12.40
CA ASP A 165 3.32 10.85 13.82
C ASP A 165 4.76 10.33 14.06
N GLY A 166 5.19 9.34 13.27
CA GLY A 166 6.58 8.85 13.29
C GLY A 166 7.61 9.94 12.97
N VAL A 167 7.37 10.70 11.91
CA VAL A 167 8.23 11.85 11.56
C VAL A 167 8.16 12.93 12.66
N GLN A 168 6.97 13.23 13.16
CA GLN A 168 6.75 14.26 14.19
C GLN A 168 7.47 13.92 15.49
N LEU A 169 7.44 12.67 15.93
CA LEU A 169 8.06 12.22 17.19
C LEU A 169 9.59 12.27 17.15
N LEU A 170 10.19 12.19 15.98
CA LEU A 170 11.62 12.40 15.81
C LEU A 170 12.02 13.88 15.71
N GLY A 171 11.05 14.78 15.57
CA GLY A 171 11.32 16.21 15.38
C GLY A 171 12.21 16.49 14.17
N GLY A 172 13.27 17.29 14.32
CA GLY A 172 14.20 17.59 13.23
C GLY A 172 14.88 16.36 12.62
N HIS A 173 15.12 15.32 13.41
CA HIS A 173 15.67 14.05 12.91
C HIS A 173 14.71 13.32 11.98
N GLY A 174 13.39 13.46 12.17
CA GLY A 174 12.39 12.84 11.30
C GLY A 174 12.42 13.35 9.85
N PHE A 175 13.02 14.52 9.62
CA PHE A 175 13.22 15.10 8.29
C PHE A 175 14.53 14.63 7.63
N CYS A 176 15.42 14.01 8.37
CA CYS A 176 16.74 13.61 7.91
C CYS A 176 16.73 12.15 7.40
N ARG A 177 17.44 11.90 6.28
CA ARG A 177 17.56 10.55 5.70
C ARG A 177 18.37 9.57 6.55
N GLU A 178 19.00 10.02 7.61
CA GLU A 178 19.68 9.17 8.59
C GLU A 178 18.70 8.27 9.37
N HIS A 179 17.43 8.68 9.43
CA HIS A 179 16.36 7.95 10.09
C HIS A 179 15.34 7.43 9.06
N PRO A 180 14.91 6.17 9.16
CA PRO A 180 14.07 5.55 8.13
C PRO A 180 12.62 6.07 8.12
N VAL A 181 12.18 6.79 9.14
CA VAL A 181 10.79 7.27 9.26
C VAL A 181 10.37 8.17 8.09
N GLU A 182 11.29 8.97 7.52
CA GLU A 182 10.99 9.83 6.37
C GLU A 182 10.67 8.99 5.12
N MET A 183 11.39 7.88 4.93
CA MET A 183 11.15 6.95 3.84
C MET A 183 9.82 6.21 4.04
N TRP A 184 9.56 5.70 5.24
CA TRP A 184 8.30 5.04 5.56
C TRP A 184 7.10 5.98 5.40
N TYR A 185 7.19 7.22 5.88
CA TYR A 185 6.17 8.26 5.66
C TYR A 185 5.82 8.41 4.18
N ARG A 186 6.84 8.56 3.31
CA ARG A 186 6.64 8.71 1.87
C ARG A 186 6.02 7.45 1.25
N ASN A 187 6.41 6.27 1.70
CA ASN A 187 5.89 4.99 1.22
C ASN A 187 4.45 4.77 1.69
N LEU A 188 4.13 5.06 2.95
CA LEU A 188 2.79 4.90 3.51
C LEU A 188 1.77 5.83 2.82
N ARG A 189 2.21 6.97 2.27
CA ARG A 189 1.31 7.85 1.50
C ARG A 189 0.73 7.16 0.26
N ALA A 190 1.43 6.19 -0.30
CA ALA A 190 0.97 5.45 -1.48
C ALA A 190 -0.16 4.46 -1.19
N ILE A 191 -0.34 4.02 0.06
CA ILE A 191 -1.33 2.97 0.42
C ILE A 191 -2.74 3.34 -0.02
N ALA A 192 -3.16 4.58 0.15
CA ALA A 192 -4.49 5.06 -0.25
C ALA A 192 -4.63 5.28 -1.77
N ILE A 193 -3.53 5.22 -2.54
CA ILE A 193 -3.51 5.53 -3.98
C ILE A 193 -3.39 4.24 -4.80
N LEU A 194 -2.76 3.20 -4.24
CA LEU A 194 -2.60 1.91 -4.91
C LEU A 194 -3.96 1.28 -5.20
N ASP A 195 -4.06 0.53 -6.29
CA ASP A 195 -5.28 -0.04 -6.90
C ASP A 195 -6.19 0.97 -7.64
N GLY A 196 -5.71 2.16 -7.93
CA GLY A 196 -6.49 3.15 -8.67
C GLY A 196 -7.75 3.62 -7.92
N VAL A 197 -7.72 3.59 -6.61
CA VAL A 197 -8.81 4.02 -5.71
C VAL A 197 -8.54 5.45 -5.23
N ALA A 198 -8.25 6.33 -6.15
CA ALA A 198 -8.19 7.76 -5.87
C ALA A 198 -9.48 8.45 -6.32
#